data_84247efeaff13aa947addd852fe75861
#
_entry.id   84247efeaff13aa947addd852fe75861
#
_cell.length_a   1.000
_cell.length_b   1.000
_cell.length_c   1.000
_cell.angle_alpha   90.00
_cell.angle_beta   90.00
_cell.angle_gamma   90.00
#
_symmetry.space_group_name_H-M   'P 1'
#
loop_
_entity.id
_entity.type
_entity.pdbx_description
1 polymer ?
#
loop_
_entity_poly.entity_id
_entity_poly.type
_entity_poly.pdbx_seq_one_letter_code
_entity_poly.pdbx_strand_id
1 'polypeptide(L)'
;CDDTCKDPSSWETEFPRCGGLHQSPINIVTRKVHVTNNLPPLIFIGYTDIINITVENKGHSAHFALPPSVRLTGGALPGYYRAAQFHFHWGGKGRPGSEHTIDGERFPMELHIVHIKEPYSSLAEAQHDRAGIALLAFLFEETTDNHPHLDTVIAALGLVQNNGSATVIPNFRLSDIIPPASDLHHYYRYVGSMTTPGCEHAVAWTVFHRTLSISSRQLDAIVKQCRFWTGLPMTDIYRPTQPLDDRIVYSTNSGTTPKSVIHLWNSFCLAVLLTSALTQ
;
A
#
# COMPACT_ATOMS: atom_id res chain seq x y z
N CYS A 1 11.39 -3.27 8.56
CA CYS A 1 12.80 -3.24 9.01
C CYS A 1 13.41 -1.93 8.52
N ASP A 2 14.05 -1.18 9.40
CA ASP A 2 14.86 -0.01 9.03
C ASP A 2 16.27 -0.44 8.60
N ASP A 3 17.17 0.52 8.35
CA ASP A 3 18.57 0.25 8.00
C ASP A 3 19.32 -0.52 9.09
N THR A 4 18.77 -0.62 10.30
CA THR A 4 19.32 -1.39 11.43
C THR A 4 18.60 -2.73 11.63
N CYS A 5 17.64 -3.07 10.77
CA CYS A 5 16.73 -4.23 10.87
C CYS A 5 15.96 -4.32 12.19
N LYS A 6 15.65 -3.18 12.79
CA LYS A 6 14.82 -3.15 13.98
C LYS A 6 13.36 -3.37 13.67
N ASP A 7 12.70 -4.09 14.55
CA ASP A 7 11.27 -4.28 14.51
C ASP A 7 10.54 -2.93 14.68
N PRO A 8 9.45 -2.65 13.93
CA PRO A 8 8.67 -1.44 14.07
C PRO A 8 8.23 -1.11 15.51
N SER A 9 8.07 -2.12 16.37
CA SER A 9 7.73 -1.92 17.78
C SER A 9 8.84 -1.24 18.60
N SER A 10 10.07 -1.25 18.09
CA SER A 10 11.24 -0.65 18.76
C SER A 10 11.63 0.72 18.19
N TRP A 11 10.97 1.20 17.12
CA TRP A 11 11.34 2.47 16.48
C TRP A 11 11.21 3.68 17.40
N GLU A 12 10.24 3.68 18.31
CA GLU A 12 10.04 4.76 19.28
C GLU A 12 11.31 5.09 20.09
N THR A 13 12.14 4.09 20.37
CA THR A 13 13.37 4.26 21.15
C THR A 13 14.38 5.17 20.47
N GLU A 14 14.51 5.10 19.15
CA GLU A 14 15.44 5.94 18.36
C GLU A 14 14.75 7.12 17.68
N PHE A 15 13.48 6.94 17.34
CA PHE A 15 12.63 7.92 16.68
C PHE A 15 11.39 8.19 17.54
N PRO A 16 11.46 9.06 18.53
CA PRO A 16 10.37 9.28 19.51
C PRO A 16 9.02 9.64 18.86
N ARG A 17 9.03 10.24 17.66
CA ARG A 17 7.81 10.54 16.91
C ARG A 17 7.03 9.27 16.55
N CYS A 18 7.69 8.11 16.41
CA CYS A 18 7.04 6.84 16.07
C CYS A 18 6.12 6.31 17.18
N GLY A 19 6.32 6.73 18.42
CA GLY A 19 5.44 6.47 19.56
C GLY A 19 4.39 7.56 19.80
N GLY A 20 4.37 8.60 18.97
CA GLY A 20 3.42 9.70 19.10
C GLY A 20 2.01 9.37 18.59
N LEU A 21 1.12 10.38 18.67
CA LEU A 21 -0.25 10.29 18.14
C LEU A 21 -0.26 10.38 16.61
N HIS A 22 -1.43 10.10 16.01
CA HIS A 22 -1.72 10.27 14.58
C HIS A 22 -0.78 9.50 13.64
N GLN A 23 -0.33 8.34 14.06
CA GLN A 23 0.56 7.48 13.32
C GLN A 23 -0.15 6.70 12.21
N SER A 24 0.62 6.22 11.22
CA SER A 24 0.18 5.35 10.12
C SER A 24 1.01 4.06 10.10
N PRO A 25 0.47 2.97 9.49
CA PRO A 25 -0.86 2.83 8.89
C PRO A 25 -1.96 2.70 9.95
N ILE A 26 -3.24 2.64 9.51
CA ILE A 26 -4.39 2.45 10.40
C ILE A 26 -5.28 1.30 9.96
N ASN A 27 -6.12 0.80 10.89
CA ASN A 27 -7.26 -0.03 10.54
C ASN A 27 -8.44 0.88 10.16
N ILE A 28 -8.91 0.78 8.93
CA ILE A 28 -10.10 1.52 8.45
C ILE A 28 -11.34 0.69 8.79
N VAL A 29 -12.10 1.15 9.77
CA VAL A 29 -13.38 0.53 10.16
C VAL A 29 -14.49 1.14 9.33
N THR A 30 -14.98 0.42 8.32
CA THR A 30 -15.88 0.95 7.27
C THR A 30 -17.17 1.55 7.83
N ARG A 31 -17.74 0.97 8.89
CA ARG A 31 -18.94 1.48 9.57
C ARG A 31 -18.71 2.78 10.36
N LYS A 32 -17.45 3.19 10.57
CA LYS A 32 -17.07 4.38 11.35
C LYS A 32 -16.55 5.53 10.49
N VAL A 33 -16.37 5.30 9.18
CA VAL A 33 -15.88 6.37 8.28
C VAL A 33 -16.94 7.46 8.13
N HIS A 34 -16.48 8.69 7.97
CA HIS A 34 -17.34 9.84 7.69
C HIS A 34 -17.51 10.00 6.19
N VAL A 35 -18.67 9.59 5.67
CA VAL A 35 -18.99 9.75 4.25
C VAL A 35 -19.23 11.22 3.94
N THR A 36 -18.57 11.75 2.88
CA THR A 36 -18.66 13.15 2.51
C THR A 36 -18.64 13.36 0.99
N ASN A 37 -19.37 14.38 0.53
CA ASN A 37 -19.33 14.84 -0.86
C ASN A 37 -18.21 15.88 -1.10
N ASN A 38 -17.46 16.25 -0.06
CA ASN A 38 -16.39 17.25 -0.12
C ASN A 38 -15.03 16.70 -0.55
N LEU A 39 -15.00 15.45 -1.01
CA LEU A 39 -13.80 14.81 -1.57
C LEU A 39 -13.98 14.68 -3.10
N PRO A 40 -13.54 15.67 -3.88
CA PRO A 40 -13.61 15.61 -5.34
C PRO A 40 -12.63 14.55 -5.87
N PRO A 41 -12.79 14.12 -7.13
CA PRO A 41 -11.84 13.22 -7.77
C PRO A 41 -10.40 13.75 -7.70
N LEU A 42 -9.45 12.83 -7.61
CA LEU A 42 -8.03 13.10 -7.82
C LEU A 42 -7.76 13.30 -9.31
N ILE A 43 -6.79 14.14 -9.62
CA ILE A 43 -6.36 14.43 -11.00
C ILE A 43 -4.92 13.92 -11.15
N PHE A 44 -4.75 12.92 -11.99
CA PHE A 44 -3.49 12.25 -12.28
C PHE A 44 -2.88 12.86 -13.54
N ILE A 45 -1.68 13.44 -13.44
CA ILE A 45 -0.98 14.10 -14.55
C ILE A 45 0.28 13.32 -14.87
N GLY A 46 0.51 12.97 -16.15
CA GLY A 46 1.69 12.23 -16.58
C GLY A 46 1.71 10.74 -16.21
N TYR A 47 0.65 10.21 -15.61
CA TYR A 47 0.57 8.79 -15.23
C TYR A 47 0.51 7.84 -16.42
N THR A 48 0.03 8.31 -17.57
CA THR A 48 -0.05 7.56 -18.83
C THR A 48 1.19 7.75 -19.72
N ASP A 49 2.11 8.61 -19.33
CA ASP A 49 3.32 8.88 -20.11
C ASP A 49 4.26 7.68 -20.09
N ILE A 50 4.96 7.47 -21.20
CA ILE A 50 6.00 6.47 -21.29
C ILE A 50 7.27 7.09 -20.70
N ILE A 51 7.78 6.51 -19.62
CA ILE A 51 8.94 6.99 -18.86
C ILE A 51 9.96 5.86 -18.66
N ASN A 52 11.20 6.23 -18.43
CA ASN A 52 12.20 5.31 -17.90
C ASN A 52 12.32 5.56 -16.40
N ILE A 53 12.23 4.50 -15.61
CA ILE A 53 12.33 4.59 -14.16
C ILE A 53 13.50 3.77 -13.65
N THR A 54 14.13 4.24 -12.56
CA THR A 54 15.18 3.49 -11.87
C THR A 54 14.53 2.78 -10.68
N VAL A 55 14.82 1.49 -10.54
CA VAL A 55 14.52 0.73 -9.33
C VAL A 55 15.80 0.46 -8.57
N GLU A 56 15.77 0.63 -7.26
CA GLU A 56 16.91 0.41 -6.36
C GLU A 56 16.45 -0.34 -5.12
N ASN A 57 17.18 -1.36 -4.74
CA ASN A 57 17.01 -2.01 -3.45
C ASN A 57 17.73 -1.18 -2.37
N LYS A 58 16.97 -0.56 -1.47
CA LYS A 58 17.46 0.27 -0.37
C LYS A 58 17.81 -0.54 0.89
N GLY A 59 17.80 -1.87 0.82
CA GLY A 59 18.10 -2.76 1.94
C GLY A 59 16.96 -3.02 2.91
N HIS A 60 15.92 -2.20 2.87
CA HIS A 60 14.67 -2.37 3.65
C HIS A 60 13.42 -2.34 2.77
N SER A 61 13.54 -1.84 1.55
CA SER A 61 12.47 -1.76 0.55
C SER A 61 13.09 -1.59 -0.84
N ALA A 62 12.34 -1.91 -1.89
CA ALA A 62 12.69 -1.60 -3.27
C ALA A 62 11.94 -0.34 -3.73
N HIS A 63 12.68 0.70 -4.09
CA HIS A 63 12.14 2.00 -4.50
C HIS A 63 12.22 2.17 -6.01
N PHE A 64 11.12 2.57 -6.61
CA PHE A 64 10.96 2.86 -8.04
C PHE A 64 10.86 4.37 -8.21
N ALA A 65 11.93 5.03 -8.63
CA ALA A 65 12.00 6.48 -8.77
C ALA A 65 11.09 6.98 -9.91
N LEU A 66 10.33 8.03 -9.65
CA LEU A 66 9.43 8.67 -10.60
C LEU A 66 9.94 10.07 -10.98
N PRO A 67 9.80 10.46 -12.25
CA PRO A 67 10.18 11.80 -12.68
C PRO A 67 9.16 12.85 -12.18
N PRO A 68 9.59 14.11 -12.01
CA PRO A 68 8.72 15.18 -11.51
C PRO A 68 7.62 15.61 -12.50
N SER A 69 7.63 15.10 -13.74
CA SER A 69 6.54 15.26 -14.71
C SER A 69 5.27 14.48 -14.30
N VAL A 70 5.42 13.44 -13.49
CA VAL A 70 4.30 12.70 -12.89
C VAL A 70 3.80 13.50 -11.68
N ARG A 71 2.55 13.97 -11.72
CA ARG A 71 2.00 14.89 -10.72
C ARG A 71 0.59 14.48 -10.30
N LEU A 72 0.19 14.97 -9.14
CA LEU A 72 -1.12 14.73 -8.53
C LEU A 72 -1.71 16.04 -8.03
N THR A 73 -3.03 16.22 -8.20
CA THR A 73 -3.81 17.30 -7.57
C THR A 73 -5.27 16.85 -7.38
N GLY A 74 -6.15 17.73 -6.94
CA GLY A 74 -7.55 17.37 -6.67
C GLY A 74 -7.70 16.61 -5.34
N GLY A 75 -8.80 15.89 -5.15
CA GLY A 75 -9.03 15.12 -3.92
C GLY A 75 -8.99 15.94 -2.64
N ALA A 76 -9.30 17.24 -2.69
CA ALA A 76 -9.12 18.20 -1.59
C ALA A 76 -7.65 18.32 -1.08
N LEU A 77 -6.66 17.99 -1.92
CA LEU A 77 -5.26 18.29 -1.66
C LEU A 77 -4.99 19.79 -1.83
N PRO A 78 -4.18 20.41 -0.97
CA PRO A 78 -3.89 21.85 -1.04
C PRO A 78 -2.82 22.17 -2.11
N GLY A 79 -3.12 21.92 -3.38
CA GLY A 79 -2.26 22.27 -4.51
C GLY A 79 -1.78 21.08 -5.33
N TYR A 80 -0.62 21.28 -5.98
CA TYR A 80 0.03 20.26 -6.81
C TYR A 80 1.11 19.52 -6.04
N TYR A 81 1.23 18.24 -6.35
CA TYR A 81 2.25 17.35 -5.79
C TYR A 81 2.96 16.64 -6.96
N ARG A 82 4.29 16.61 -6.94
CA ARG A 82 5.10 15.83 -7.88
C ARG A 82 5.39 14.46 -7.30
N ALA A 83 5.31 13.43 -8.11
CA ALA A 83 5.69 12.10 -7.69
C ALA A 83 7.21 12.04 -7.41
N ALA A 84 7.57 11.26 -6.40
CA ALA A 84 8.95 11.01 -6.03
C ALA A 84 9.34 9.56 -6.32
N GLN A 85 8.54 8.61 -5.86
CA GLN A 85 8.78 7.19 -6.03
C GLN A 85 7.52 6.39 -5.71
N PHE A 86 7.52 5.11 -6.10
CA PHE A 86 6.59 4.12 -5.56
C PHE A 86 7.35 2.92 -5.00
N HIS A 87 6.71 2.18 -4.11
CA HIS A 87 7.23 0.97 -3.50
C HIS A 87 6.09 0.06 -3.04
N PHE A 88 6.44 -1.16 -2.67
CA PHE A 88 5.48 -2.16 -2.22
C PHE A 88 5.79 -2.64 -0.82
N HIS A 89 4.73 -3.02 -0.11
CA HIS A 89 4.77 -3.73 1.16
C HIS A 89 4.19 -5.12 0.97
N TRP A 90 4.88 -6.15 1.49
CA TRP A 90 4.45 -7.53 1.42
C TRP A 90 4.82 -8.30 2.69
N GLY A 91 4.17 -9.43 2.89
CA GLY A 91 4.43 -10.35 4.01
C GLY A 91 5.49 -11.39 3.69
N GLY A 92 5.33 -12.56 4.28
CA GLY A 92 6.10 -13.74 3.93
C GLY A 92 5.30 -14.70 3.05
N LYS A 93 5.90 -15.84 2.75
CA LYS A 93 5.19 -16.89 2.00
C LYS A 93 3.91 -17.31 2.73
N GLY A 94 2.77 -17.12 2.07
CA GLY A 94 1.44 -17.44 2.63
C GLY A 94 1.00 -16.54 3.79
N ARG A 95 1.67 -15.41 4.01
CA ARG A 95 1.28 -14.41 5.02
C ARG A 95 0.98 -13.07 4.36
N PRO A 96 -0.15 -12.41 4.72
CA PRO A 96 -0.49 -11.10 4.18
C PRO A 96 0.49 -10.02 4.68
N GLY A 97 0.65 -8.95 3.90
CA GLY A 97 1.65 -7.93 4.17
C GLY A 97 1.27 -6.50 3.80
N SER A 98 -0.03 -6.18 3.67
CA SER A 98 -0.43 -4.78 3.56
C SER A 98 -0.14 -4.03 4.86
N GLU A 99 0.04 -2.73 4.76
CA GLU A 99 0.17 -1.86 5.94
C GLU A 99 -1.20 -1.49 6.50
N HIS A 100 -2.10 -0.94 5.65
CA HIS A 100 -3.48 -0.69 6.04
C HIS A 100 -4.27 -2.00 6.15
N THR A 101 -5.27 -1.98 7.04
CA THR A 101 -6.28 -3.04 7.13
C THR A 101 -7.66 -2.44 6.95
N ILE A 102 -8.60 -3.21 6.40
CA ILE A 102 -10.00 -2.83 6.27
C ILE A 102 -10.83 -3.77 7.15
N ASP A 103 -11.56 -3.22 8.10
CA ASP A 103 -12.35 -3.98 9.09
C ASP A 103 -11.55 -5.09 9.80
N GLY A 104 -10.25 -4.85 9.99
CA GLY A 104 -9.30 -5.78 10.63
C GLY A 104 -8.65 -6.78 9.67
N GLU A 105 -9.08 -6.86 8.42
CA GLU A 105 -8.49 -7.73 7.41
C GLU A 105 -7.21 -7.10 6.83
N ARG A 106 -6.12 -7.89 6.78
CA ARG A 106 -4.86 -7.54 6.14
C ARG A 106 -4.80 -8.18 4.76
N PHE A 107 -4.39 -7.41 3.77
CA PHE A 107 -4.31 -7.83 2.37
C PHE A 107 -2.91 -8.42 2.05
N PRO A 108 -2.79 -9.21 0.97
CA PRO A 108 -1.52 -9.82 0.58
C PRO A 108 -0.38 -8.83 0.39
N MET A 109 -0.67 -7.68 -0.21
CA MET A 109 0.33 -6.67 -0.58
C MET A 109 -0.31 -5.28 -0.64
N GLU A 110 0.51 -4.24 -0.54
CA GLU A 110 0.08 -2.84 -0.69
C GLU A 110 1.11 -2.06 -1.51
N LEU A 111 0.64 -1.25 -2.46
CA LEU A 111 1.42 -0.32 -3.25
C LEU A 111 1.28 1.08 -2.67
N HIS A 112 2.40 1.76 -2.44
CA HIS A 112 2.44 3.18 -2.11
C HIS A 112 3.06 4.01 -3.23
N ILE A 113 2.41 5.12 -3.61
CA ILE A 113 2.97 6.12 -4.51
C ILE A 113 3.13 7.42 -3.73
N VAL A 114 4.37 7.83 -3.55
CA VAL A 114 4.77 8.97 -2.73
C VAL A 114 4.87 10.23 -3.59
N HIS A 115 4.19 11.31 -3.15
CA HIS A 115 4.23 12.60 -3.81
C HIS A 115 4.63 13.69 -2.82
N ILE A 116 5.39 14.66 -3.30
CA ILE A 116 5.89 15.81 -2.55
C ILE A 116 5.16 17.05 -3.04
N LYS A 117 4.57 17.82 -2.11
CA LYS A 117 3.89 19.08 -2.39
C LYS A 117 4.85 20.09 -3.02
N GLU A 118 4.41 20.74 -4.09
CA GLU A 118 5.13 21.89 -4.63
C GLU A 118 4.97 23.12 -3.70
N PRO A 119 6.01 23.90 -3.44
CA PRO A 119 7.31 23.97 -4.12
C PRO A 119 8.45 23.17 -3.44
N TYR A 120 8.17 22.27 -2.50
CA TYR A 120 9.24 21.56 -1.79
C TYR A 120 10.09 20.71 -2.75
N SER A 121 11.41 20.73 -2.56
CA SER A 121 12.35 20.01 -3.41
C SER A 121 12.61 18.57 -2.95
N SER A 122 12.32 18.27 -1.67
CA SER A 122 12.62 16.99 -1.04
C SER A 122 11.58 16.57 -0.01
N LEU A 123 11.57 15.28 0.34
CA LEU A 123 10.77 14.77 1.47
C LEU A 123 11.19 15.44 2.78
N ALA A 124 12.49 15.73 2.96
CA ALA A 124 13.01 16.37 4.16
C ALA A 124 12.45 17.79 4.37
N GLU A 125 12.20 18.51 3.28
CA GLU A 125 11.53 19.82 3.37
C GLU A 125 10.01 19.67 3.60
N ALA A 126 9.38 18.78 2.84
CA ALA A 126 7.93 18.57 2.87
C ALA A 126 7.43 18.06 4.22
N GLN A 127 8.23 17.30 4.95
CA GLN A 127 7.86 16.72 6.26
C GLN A 127 7.53 17.77 7.35
N HIS A 128 7.85 19.03 7.13
CA HIS A 128 7.53 20.14 8.06
C HIS A 128 6.16 20.78 7.78
N ASP A 129 5.51 20.42 6.66
CA ASP A 129 4.14 20.80 6.31
C ASP A 129 3.20 19.62 6.59
N ARG A 130 2.11 19.84 7.35
CA ARG A 130 1.13 18.77 7.69
C ARG A 130 0.48 18.09 6.50
N ALA A 131 0.51 18.72 5.32
CA ALA A 131 0.06 18.17 4.04
C ALA A 131 1.19 18.25 3.00
N GLY A 132 2.45 18.24 3.44
CA GLY A 132 3.61 18.31 2.54
C GLY A 132 3.83 17.08 1.71
N ILE A 133 3.26 15.94 2.12
CA ILE A 133 3.37 14.65 1.43
C ILE A 133 1.96 14.13 1.15
N ALA A 134 1.71 13.66 -0.06
CA ALA A 134 0.51 12.93 -0.41
C ALA A 134 0.89 11.49 -0.79
N LEU A 135 0.31 10.52 -0.09
CA LEU A 135 0.51 9.09 -0.35
C LEU A 135 -0.78 8.47 -0.90
N LEU A 136 -0.64 7.77 -2.00
CA LEU A 136 -1.67 6.91 -2.56
C LEU A 136 -1.38 5.48 -2.17
N ALA A 137 -2.36 4.78 -1.64
CA ALA A 137 -2.28 3.38 -1.23
C ALA A 137 -3.29 2.53 -1.99
N PHE A 138 -2.80 1.43 -2.57
CA PHE A 138 -3.61 0.43 -3.28
C PHE A 138 -3.39 -0.93 -2.64
N LEU A 139 -4.47 -1.53 -2.18
CA LEU A 139 -4.47 -2.88 -1.61
C LEU A 139 -4.57 -3.93 -2.72
N PHE A 140 -3.91 -5.06 -2.55
CA PHE A 140 -3.99 -6.16 -3.48
C PHE A 140 -4.88 -7.28 -2.95
N GLU A 141 -5.66 -7.88 -3.84
CA GLU A 141 -6.39 -9.12 -3.59
C GLU A 141 -5.75 -10.25 -4.38
N GLU A 142 -5.61 -11.40 -3.74
CA GLU A 142 -5.12 -12.61 -4.39
C GLU A 142 -6.22 -13.20 -5.26
N THR A 143 -5.89 -13.45 -6.52
CA THR A 143 -6.80 -13.98 -7.55
C THR A 143 -6.15 -15.12 -8.31
N THR A 144 -6.93 -15.82 -9.14
CA THR A 144 -6.39 -16.86 -10.04
C THR A 144 -5.61 -16.26 -11.20
N ASP A 145 -5.95 -15.03 -11.60
CA ASP A 145 -5.39 -14.36 -12.76
C ASP A 145 -4.21 -13.48 -12.39
N ASN A 146 -3.21 -13.43 -13.27
CA ASN A 146 -2.09 -12.51 -13.11
C ASN A 146 -2.55 -11.06 -13.30
N HIS A 147 -1.96 -10.16 -12.53
CA HIS A 147 -1.97 -8.75 -12.89
C HIS A 147 -1.19 -8.55 -14.21
N PRO A 148 -1.77 -7.94 -15.23
CA PRO A 148 -1.21 -7.97 -16.58
C PRO A 148 0.18 -7.34 -16.72
N HIS A 149 0.53 -6.38 -15.85
CA HIS A 149 1.77 -5.60 -15.97
C HIS A 149 2.76 -5.77 -14.81
N LEU A 150 2.43 -6.53 -13.76
CA LEU A 150 3.36 -6.75 -12.63
C LEU A 150 4.57 -7.61 -13.00
N ASP A 151 4.52 -8.40 -14.06
CA ASP A 151 5.66 -9.24 -14.47
C ASP A 151 6.90 -8.39 -14.83
N THR A 152 6.73 -7.17 -15.34
CA THR A 152 7.83 -6.21 -15.57
C THR A 152 8.47 -5.75 -14.24
N VAL A 153 7.65 -5.47 -13.23
CA VAL A 153 8.11 -5.12 -11.87
C VAL A 153 8.85 -6.29 -11.24
N ILE A 154 8.30 -7.49 -11.33
CA ILE A 154 8.89 -8.73 -10.80
C ILE A 154 10.25 -8.99 -11.44
N ALA A 155 10.36 -8.86 -12.77
CA ALA A 155 11.63 -9.01 -13.48
C ALA A 155 12.67 -8.00 -12.99
N ALA A 156 12.29 -6.74 -12.80
CA ALA A 156 13.19 -5.71 -12.31
C ALA A 156 13.66 -5.97 -10.86
N LEU A 157 12.76 -6.43 -9.97
CA LEU A 157 13.12 -6.84 -8.61
C LEU A 157 14.15 -7.99 -8.63
N GLY A 158 14.03 -8.92 -9.57
CA GLY A 158 15.01 -9.99 -9.78
C GLY A 158 16.42 -9.52 -10.15
N LEU A 159 16.55 -8.31 -10.71
CA LEU A 159 17.83 -7.69 -11.04
C LEU A 159 18.42 -6.85 -9.88
N VAL A 160 17.62 -6.52 -8.88
CA VAL A 160 18.04 -5.68 -7.74
C VAL A 160 17.90 -6.43 -6.39
N GLN A 161 18.28 -7.69 -6.39
CA GLN A 161 18.10 -8.57 -5.22
C GLN A 161 18.83 -8.09 -3.97
N ASN A 162 20.00 -7.50 -4.12
CA ASN A 162 20.85 -7.11 -3.00
C ASN A 162 20.78 -5.60 -2.72
N ASN A 163 20.99 -5.22 -1.46
CA ASN A 163 21.09 -3.83 -1.05
C ASN A 163 22.08 -3.03 -1.92
N GLY A 164 21.67 -1.83 -2.34
CA GLY A 164 22.44 -0.94 -3.20
C GLY A 164 22.42 -1.32 -4.69
N SER A 165 21.80 -2.44 -5.08
CA SER A 165 21.64 -2.78 -6.50
C SER A 165 20.57 -1.93 -7.14
N ALA A 166 20.83 -1.45 -8.36
CA ALA A 166 19.89 -0.66 -9.14
C ALA A 166 19.81 -1.14 -10.58
N THR A 167 18.67 -0.94 -11.22
CA THR A 167 18.45 -1.17 -12.65
C THR A 167 17.45 -0.17 -13.22
N VAL A 168 17.32 -0.11 -14.54
CA VAL A 168 16.36 0.77 -15.23
C VAL A 168 15.29 -0.07 -15.87
N ILE A 169 14.04 0.33 -15.70
CA ILE A 169 12.89 -0.19 -16.43
C ILE A 169 12.56 0.81 -17.54
N PRO A 170 12.83 0.48 -18.81
CA PRO A 170 12.47 1.32 -19.92
C PRO A 170 10.98 1.21 -20.26
N ASN A 171 10.43 2.25 -20.89
CA ASN A 171 9.06 2.26 -21.43
C ASN A 171 7.98 1.89 -20.39
N PHE A 172 8.16 2.34 -19.16
CA PHE A 172 7.21 2.11 -18.09
C PHE A 172 6.08 3.13 -18.12
N ARG A 173 4.87 2.72 -17.76
CA ARG A 173 3.74 3.61 -17.49
C ARG A 173 3.19 3.32 -16.10
N LEU A 174 3.04 4.37 -15.30
CA LEU A 174 2.51 4.20 -13.95
C LEU A 174 1.04 3.73 -13.97
N SER A 175 0.27 4.19 -14.97
CA SER A 175 -1.12 3.74 -15.18
C SER A 175 -1.27 2.24 -15.50
N ASP A 176 -0.19 1.55 -15.85
CA ASP A 176 -0.26 0.12 -16.15
C ASP A 176 -0.34 -0.74 -14.87
N ILE A 177 0.14 -0.21 -13.72
CA ILE A 177 0.15 -0.93 -12.45
C ILE A 177 -0.91 -0.48 -11.44
N ILE A 178 -1.78 0.47 -11.82
CA ILE A 178 -2.91 0.94 -11.02
C ILE A 178 -4.21 0.85 -11.82
N PRO A 179 -5.39 0.87 -11.18
CA PRO A 179 -6.66 0.93 -11.92
C PRO A 179 -6.76 2.20 -12.77
N PRO A 180 -7.55 2.18 -13.86
CA PRO A 180 -7.84 3.38 -14.63
C PRO A 180 -8.38 4.50 -13.74
N ALA A 181 -8.04 5.75 -14.05
CA ALA A 181 -8.47 6.92 -13.27
C ALA A 181 -10.01 7.02 -13.13
N SER A 182 -10.76 6.48 -14.10
CA SER A 182 -12.23 6.35 -14.04
C SER A 182 -12.72 5.48 -12.87
N ASP A 183 -11.91 4.55 -12.39
CA ASP A 183 -12.26 3.62 -11.32
C ASP A 183 -11.74 4.09 -9.93
N LEU A 184 -11.04 5.22 -9.89
CA LEU A 184 -10.41 5.77 -8.71
C LEU A 184 -11.20 6.90 -8.04
N HIS A 185 -12.53 6.92 -8.22
CA HIS A 185 -13.42 7.91 -7.60
C HIS A 185 -13.72 7.61 -6.13
N HIS A 186 -13.53 6.37 -5.68
CA HIS A 186 -13.86 5.93 -4.34
C HIS A 186 -12.61 5.64 -3.53
N TYR A 187 -12.45 6.40 -2.43
CA TYR A 187 -11.27 6.29 -1.58
C TYR A 187 -11.57 6.76 -0.16
N TYR A 188 -10.73 6.31 0.75
CA TYR A 188 -10.61 6.83 2.11
C TYR A 188 -9.54 7.90 2.18
N ARG A 189 -9.77 8.93 2.98
CA ARG A 189 -8.85 10.04 3.23
C ARG A 189 -8.65 10.24 4.72
N TYR A 190 -7.41 10.29 5.18
CA TYR A 190 -7.06 10.70 6.53
C TYR A 190 -5.68 11.37 6.54
N VAL A 191 -5.37 12.07 7.65
CA VAL A 191 -4.04 12.66 7.88
C VAL A 191 -3.28 11.77 8.85
N GLY A 192 -2.04 11.46 8.50
CA GLY A 192 -1.21 10.56 9.29
C GLY A 192 0.28 10.82 9.11
N SER A 193 1.06 9.76 9.27
CA SER A 193 2.51 9.80 9.24
C SER A 193 3.10 8.97 8.10
N MET A 194 4.39 9.14 7.89
CA MET A 194 5.19 8.13 7.19
C MET A 194 5.17 6.82 7.98
N THR A 195 5.26 5.69 7.27
CA THR A 195 5.31 4.34 7.85
C THR A 195 6.74 3.78 7.92
N THR A 196 7.72 4.65 7.76
CA THR A 196 9.16 4.37 7.90
C THR A 196 9.74 5.14 9.08
N PRO A 197 10.90 4.74 9.63
CA PRO A 197 11.55 5.43 10.72
C PRO A 197 11.71 6.93 10.49
N GLY A 198 11.45 7.73 11.53
CA GLY A 198 11.19 9.16 11.49
C GLY A 198 9.71 9.45 11.72
N CYS A 199 8.81 8.66 11.10
CA CYS A 199 7.36 8.67 11.32
C CYS A 199 6.76 10.08 11.30
N GLU A 200 7.19 10.93 10.36
CA GLU A 200 6.80 12.34 10.26
C GLU A 200 5.31 12.50 9.98
N HIS A 201 4.66 13.42 10.70
CA HIS A 201 3.22 13.72 10.60
C HIS A 201 2.93 14.73 9.48
N ALA A 202 3.22 14.35 8.25
CA ALA A 202 3.13 15.25 7.10
C ALA A 202 2.31 14.66 5.95
N VAL A 203 1.55 13.58 6.18
CA VAL A 203 1.00 12.76 5.11
C VAL A 203 -0.51 12.89 5.00
N ALA A 204 -0.97 13.36 3.84
CA ALA A 204 -2.35 13.20 3.39
C ALA A 204 -2.48 11.82 2.72
N TRP A 205 -3.05 10.85 3.41
CA TRP A 205 -3.28 9.49 2.93
C TRP A 205 -4.54 9.38 2.10
N THR A 206 -4.42 8.72 0.96
CA THR A 206 -5.54 8.28 0.13
C THR A 206 -5.44 6.77 -0.04
N VAL A 207 -6.39 6.03 0.53
CA VAL A 207 -6.47 4.57 0.39
C VAL A 207 -7.66 4.26 -0.53
N PHE A 208 -7.40 3.68 -1.69
CA PHE A 208 -8.46 3.42 -2.67
C PHE A 208 -9.31 2.23 -2.28
N HIS A 209 -10.63 2.32 -2.57
CA HIS A 209 -11.54 1.19 -2.37
C HIS A 209 -11.30 0.08 -3.41
N ARG A 210 -10.91 0.47 -4.62
CA ARG A 210 -10.62 -0.47 -5.70
C ARG A 210 -9.30 -1.17 -5.43
N THR A 211 -9.35 -2.47 -5.26
CA THR A 211 -8.18 -3.33 -5.09
C THR A 211 -7.52 -3.64 -6.43
N LEU A 212 -6.26 -4.01 -6.38
CA LEU A 212 -5.49 -4.56 -7.49
C LEU A 212 -5.49 -6.09 -7.38
N SER A 213 -5.59 -6.79 -8.50
CA SER A 213 -5.45 -8.24 -8.51
C SER A 213 -3.97 -8.64 -8.55
N ILE A 214 -3.63 -9.75 -7.89
CA ILE A 214 -2.33 -10.40 -7.98
C ILE A 214 -2.53 -11.91 -7.90
N SER A 215 -1.83 -12.69 -8.72
CA SER A 215 -1.87 -14.14 -8.57
C SER A 215 -0.91 -14.62 -7.50
N SER A 216 -1.21 -15.80 -6.91
CA SER A 216 -0.30 -16.47 -5.95
C SER A 216 1.11 -16.64 -6.54
N ARG A 217 1.21 -16.93 -7.84
CA ARG A 217 2.49 -17.07 -8.55
C ARG A 217 3.28 -15.74 -8.54
N GLN A 218 2.63 -14.63 -8.84
CA GLN A 218 3.26 -13.30 -8.86
C GLN A 218 3.66 -12.85 -7.46
N LEU A 219 2.79 -13.03 -6.47
CA LEU A 219 3.06 -12.71 -5.07
C LEU A 219 4.28 -13.52 -4.56
N ASP A 220 4.28 -14.82 -4.80
CA ASP A 220 5.40 -15.70 -4.44
C ASP A 220 6.71 -15.28 -5.14
N ALA A 221 6.63 -14.81 -6.39
CA ALA A 221 7.78 -14.32 -7.11
C ALA A 221 8.34 -13.03 -6.48
N ILE A 222 7.48 -12.06 -6.12
CA ILE A 222 7.89 -10.81 -5.45
C ILE A 222 8.58 -11.10 -4.13
N VAL A 223 7.95 -11.90 -3.26
CA VAL A 223 8.46 -12.22 -1.91
C VAL A 223 9.85 -12.87 -1.93
N LYS A 224 10.22 -13.54 -3.02
CA LYS A 224 11.50 -14.24 -3.15
C LYS A 224 12.63 -13.41 -3.74
N GLN A 225 12.34 -12.26 -4.35
CA GLN A 225 13.32 -11.53 -5.16
C GLN A 225 14.34 -10.75 -4.32
N CYS A 226 13.89 -9.98 -3.37
CA CYS A 226 14.75 -9.03 -2.67
C CYS A 226 15.31 -9.57 -1.36
N ARG A 227 16.46 -9.04 -0.99
CA ARG A 227 17.11 -9.30 0.30
C ARG A 227 17.29 -8.00 1.06
N PHE A 228 17.19 -8.09 2.38
CA PHE A 228 17.60 -7.02 3.26
C PHE A 228 19.10 -6.74 3.14
N TRP A 229 19.55 -5.60 3.66
CA TRP A 229 20.97 -5.30 3.76
C TRP A 229 21.76 -6.35 4.55
N THR A 230 21.11 -7.12 5.43
CA THR A 230 21.67 -8.28 6.16
C THR A 230 21.88 -9.50 5.27
N GLY A 231 21.39 -9.50 4.03
CA GLY A 231 21.40 -10.65 3.12
C GLY A 231 20.26 -11.65 3.33
N LEU A 232 19.44 -11.47 4.36
CA LEU A 232 18.24 -12.30 4.59
C LEU A 232 17.13 -11.97 3.56
N PRO A 233 16.24 -12.92 3.25
CA PRO A 233 15.08 -12.64 2.39
C PRO A 233 14.25 -11.47 2.93
N MET A 234 13.89 -10.53 2.05
CA MET A 234 13.08 -9.36 2.40
C MET A 234 11.62 -9.77 2.51
N THR A 235 11.15 -10.03 3.72
CA THR A 235 9.78 -10.44 4.04
C THR A 235 9.24 -9.61 5.20
N ASP A 236 7.91 -9.58 5.32
CA ASP A 236 7.22 -8.88 6.40
C ASP A 236 7.61 -7.39 6.49
N ILE A 237 7.72 -6.74 5.31
CA ILE A 237 8.12 -5.34 5.17
C ILE A 237 6.93 -4.40 5.29
N TYR A 238 6.27 -4.42 6.42
CA TYR A 238 5.16 -3.53 6.76
C TYR A 238 5.22 -3.12 8.22
N ARG A 239 4.71 -1.93 8.52
CA ARG A 239 4.48 -1.48 9.88
C ARG A 239 3.11 -1.97 10.33
N PRO A 240 2.94 -2.46 11.58
CA PRO A 240 1.63 -2.76 12.15
C PRO A 240 0.73 -1.53 12.18
N THR A 241 -0.60 -1.75 12.18
CA THR A 241 -1.58 -0.67 12.31
C THR A 241 -1.43 0.05 13.66
N GLN A 242 -1.59 1.36 13.60
CA GLN A 242 -1.44 2.28 14.72
C GLN A 242 -2.82 2.76 15.20
N PRO A 243 -2.95 3.25 16.43
CA PRO A 243 -4.19 3.82 16.93
C PRO A 243 -4.72 4.95 16.05
N LEU A 244 -6.04 5.00 15.87
CA LEU A 244 -6.68 6.08 15.12
C LEU A 244 -6.65 7.39 15.91
N ASP A 245 -6.60 7.33 17.23
CA ASP A 245 -6.70 8.45 18.14
C ASP A 245 -8.02 9.23 17.90
N ASP A 246 -7.95 10.57 17.87
CA ASP A 246 -9.07 11.48 17.62
C ASP A 246 -9.32 11.77 16.13
N ARG A 247 -8.62 11.08 15.22
CA ARG A 247 -8.73 11.31 13.79
C ARG A 247 -10.02 10.78 13.20
N ILE A 248 -10.50 11.48 12.18
CA ILE A 248 -11.62 11.06 11.35
C ILE A 248 -11.08 10.50 10.05
N VAL A 249 -11.57 9.32 9.66
CA VAL A 249 -11.38 8.78 8.31
C VAL A 249 -12.57 9.21 7.47
N TYR A 250 -12.32 9.98 6.44
CA TYR A 250 -13.33 10.38 5.46
C TYR A 250 -13.43 9.35 4.34
N SER A 251 -14.61 9.16 3.80
CA SER A 251 -14.84 8.36 2.59
C SER A 251 -15.61 9.18 1.58
N THR A 252 -15.26 9.04 0.31
CA THR A 252 -16.11 9.49 -0.78
C THR A 252 -17.46 8.80 -0.73
N ASN A 253 -18.51 9.49 -1.18
CA ASN A 253 -19.84 8.89 -1.27
C ASN A 253 -19.83 7.83 -2.39
N SER A 254 -19.85 6.55 -2.01
CA SER A 254 -20.16 5.48 -2.95
C SER A 254 -21.68 5.35 -2.99
N GLY A 255 -22.32 5.72 -4.09
CA GLY A 255 -23.78 5.56 -4.27
C GLY A 255 -24.29 4.11 -4.17
N THR A 256 -23.45 3.18 -3.79
CA THR A 256 -23.76 1.78 -3.49
C THR A 256 -22.95 1.34 -2.28
N THR A 257 -23.65 0.89 -1.23
CA THR A 257 -23.03 0.15 -0.13
C THR A 257 -22.14 -0.97 -0.69
N PRO A 258 -20.90 -1.15 -0.20
CA PRO A 258 -20.09 -2.29 -0.57
C PRO A 258 -20.90 -3.56 -0.24
N LYS A 259 -21.14 -4.41 -1.22
CA LYS A 259 -21.64 -5.75 -0.93
C LYS A 259 -20.53 -6.43 -0.12
N SER A 260 -20.79 -6.62 1.17
CA SER A 260 -19.98 -7.50 2.00
C SER A 260 -19.93 -8.85 1.28
N VAL A 261 -18.76 -9.23 0.81
CA VAL A 261 -18.52 -10.59 0.32
C VAL A 261 -18.47 -11.47 1.58
N ILE A 262 -19.65 -11.94 1.99
CA ILE A 262 -19.74 -13.01 2.96
C ILE A 262 -19.20 -14.25 2.25
N HIS A 263 -17.96 -14.60 2.51
CA HIS A 263 -17.47 -15.95 2.19
C HIS A 263 -18.29 -16.94 3.01
N LEU A 264 -19.27 -17.56 2.35
CA LEU A 264 -19.96 -18.72 2.86
C LEU A 264 -18.94 -19.85 2.97
N TRP A 265 -18.40 -20.05 4.15
CA TRP A 265 -17.75 -21.28 4.53
C TRP A 265 -18.82 -22.36 4.57
N ASN A 266 -18.91 -23.14 3.51
CA ASN A 266 -19.67 -24.39 3.50
C ASN A 266 -19.00 -25.37 4.48
N SER A 267 -19.48 -25.35 5.72
CA SER A 267 -19.24 -26.44 6.65
C SER A 267 -20.02 -27.66 6.15
N PHE A 268 -19.34 -28.56 5.46
CA PHE A 268 -19.84 -29.91 5.26
C PHE A 268 -19.84 -30.62 6.60
N CYS A 269 -20.95 -30.53 7.33
CA CYS A 269 -21.26 -31.48 8.40
C CYS A 269 -21.64 -32.82 7.75
N LEU A 270 -20.71 -33.78 7.81
CA LEU A 270 -20.98 -35.18 7.51
C LEU A 270 -21.88 -35.75 8.61
N ALA A 271 -23.18 -35.82 8.35
CA ALA A 271 -24.11 -36.59 9.19
C ALA A 271 -23.86 -38.06 8.98
N VAL A 272 -23.22 -38.72 9.91
CA VAL A 272 -23.15 -40.21 9.97
C VAL A 272 -24.50 -40.69 10.51
N LEU A 273 -25.33 -41.20 9.61
CA LEU A 273 -26.54 -41.95 9.97
C LEU A 273 -26.13 -43.37 10.42
N LEU A 274 -26.18 -43.57 11.72
CA LEU A 274 -26.22 -44.90 12.30
C LEU A 274 -27.62 -45.49 12.06
N THR A 275 -27.76 -46.40 11.13
CA THR A 275 -28.91 -47.30 11.04
C THR A 275 -28.62 -48.55 11.84
N SER A 276 -29.27 -48.63 12.98
CA SER A 276 -29.48 -49.89 13.72
C SER A 276 -30.48 -50.76 12.96
N ALA A 277 -30.09 -51.91 12.50
CA ALA A 277 -31.01 -52.96 12.12
C ALA A 277 -31.00 -54.04 13.20
N LEU A 278 -32.10 -54.08 13.95
CA LEU A 278 -32.57 -55.25 14.66
C LEU A 278 -33.19 -56.18 13.62
N THR A 279 -32.81 -57.45 13.63
CA THR A 279 -33.76 -58.59 13.66
C THR A 279 -33.03 -59.94 13.44
N GLN A 280 -33.31 -60.81 14.35
CA GLN A 280 -33.28 -62.27 14.39
C GLN A 280 -31.94 -62.97 14.33
#